data_15c48f5e4a96012edbb7c6144d9b73a9
#
_entry.id   15c48f5e4a96012edbb7c6144d9b73a9
#
_cell.length_a   1.000
_cell.length_b   1.000
_cell.length_c   1.000
_cell.angle_alpha   90.00
_cell.angle_beta   90.00
_cell.angle_gamma   90.00
#
_symmetry.space_group_name_H-M   'P 1'
#
loop_
_entity.id
_entity.type
_entity.pdbx_description
1 polymer ?
#
loop_
_entity_poly.entity_id
_entity_poly.type
_entity_poly.pdbx_seq_one_letter_code
_entity_poly.pdbx_strand_id
1 'polypeptide(L)'
;MNKLIVCLLTVLMSFSASTFAADSEHEQERVKEAGEVLKEILNIPDDIPQDLLDKAECVVVLPSVKKGAFGIGGSYGRGVMVCRNGQHYTGKWGAPALYALEGISIGFQLGGQATDFVLLVMNPKGATSLLTSKVKLGADASAAAGPKGRTAEGATDIVMNAEILSYSRNKGLFAGVSLEGSTLRSDGSANEKLYGRRLTAKEIIRGGKVGIPGSAQQLVSLLDKKSPTNKSDPKSLQ
;
A
#
# COMPACT_ATOMS: atom_id res chain seq x y z
N MET A 1 -41.42 1.12 36.16
CA MET A 1 -40.96 0.35 34.98
C MET A 1 -40.19 1.20 33.94
N ASN A 2 -40.57 2.45 33.71
CA ASN A 2 -39.96 3.26 32.64
C ASN A 2 -38.53 3.79 32.89
N LYS A 3 -38.11 3.98 34.15
CA LYS A 3 -36.75 4.49 34.47
C LYS A 3 -35.65 3.44 34.29
N LEU A 4 -35.91 2.18 34.53
CA LEU A 4 -34.95 1.09 34.31
C LEU A 4 -34.72 0.79 32.84
N ILE A 5 -35.74 0.91 31.99
CA ILE A 5 -35.65 0.69 30.52
C ILE A 5 -34.84 1.82 29.88
N VAL A 6 -34.98 3.07 30.33
CA VAL A 6 -34.21 4.21 29.81
C VAL A 6 -32.72 4.09 30.16
N CYS A 7 -32.36 3.63 31.39
CA CYS A 7 -30.97 3.38 31.76
C CYS A 7 -30.35 2.23 30.98
N LEU A 8 -31.10 1.17 30.65
CA LEU A 8 -30.58 0.05 29.86
C LEU A 8 -30.31 0.45 28.40
N LEU A 9 -31.17 1.28 27.81
CA LEU A 9 -30.98 1.80 26.46
C LEU A 9 -29.79 2.77 26.33
N THR A 10 -29.52 3.58 27.34
CA THR A 10 -28.36 4.49 27.36
C THR A 10 -27.03 3.74 27.47
N VAL A 11 -26.96 2.67 28.23
CA VAL A 11 -25.76 1.82 28.39
C VAL A 11 -25.46 1.04 27.09
N LEU A 12 -26.48 0.56 26.35
CA LEU A 12 -26.25 -0.09 25.07
C LEU A 12 -25.73 0.86 23.98
N MET A 13 -26.16 2.12 23.96
CA MET A 13 -25.65 3.12 22.99
C MET A 13 -24.20 3.52 23.26
N SER A 14 -23.74 3.51 24.52
CA SER A 14 -22.36 3.88 24.88
C SER A 14 -21.33 2.81 24.47
N PHE A 15 -21.72 1.54 24.39
CA PHE A 15 -20.81 0.44 24.01
C PHE A 15 -20.48 0.40 22.52
N SER A 16 -21.42 0.84 21.66
CA SER A 16 -21.24 0.83 20.20
C SER A 16 -20.28 1.93 19.70
N ALA A 17 -20.18 3.08 20.39
CA ALA A 17 -19.31 4.17 20.00
C ALA A 17 -17.82 3.88 20.28
N SER A 18 -17.54 3.11 21.34
CA SER A 18 -16.17 2.78 21.75
C SER A 18 -15.46 1.80 20.80
N THR A 19 -16.21 0.86 20.20
CA THR A 19 -15.62 -0.10 19.24
C THR A 19 -15.30 0.55 17.91
N PHE A 20 -16.10 1.48 17.42
CA PHE A 20 -15.81 2.22 16.18
C PHE A 20 -14.59 3.13 16.30
N ALA A 21 -14.40 3.77 17.44
CA ALA A 21 -13.25 4.63 17.68
C ALA A 21 -11.94 3.83 17.74
N ALA A 22 -11.91 2.70 18.45
CA ALA A 22 -10.74 1.82 18.54
C ALA A 22 -10.36 1.19 17.18
N ASP A 23 -11.34 0.81 16.38
CA ASP A 23 -11.15 0.25 15.06
C ASP A 23 -10.57 1.28 14.07
N SER A 24 -11.04 2.53 14.14
CA SER A 24 -10.50 3.64 13.32
C SER A 24 -9.05 3.96 13.73
N GLU A 25 -8.72 3.95 15.02
CA GLU A 25 -7.38 4.22 15.52
C GLU A 25 -6.37 3.19 15.03
N HIS A 26 -6.74 1.92 14.98
CA HIS A 26 -5.89 0.87 14.45
C HIS A 26 -5.57 1.05 12.95
N GLU A 27 -6.53 1.49 12.15
CA GLU A 27 -6.30 1.78 10.73
C GLU A 27 -5.46 3.05 10.53
N GLN A 28 -5.63 4.06 11.38
CA GLN A 28 -4.79 5.26 11.38
C GLN A 28 -3.35 4.93 11.75
N GLU A 29 -3.11 4.06 12.73
CA GLU A 29 -1.77 3.63 13.11
C GLU A 29 -1.05 2.91 11.97
N ARG A 30 -1.76 2.01 11.27
CA ARG A 30 -1.21 1.34 10.06
C ARG A 30 -0.78 2.33 8.99
N VAL A 31 -1.54 3.41 8.79
CA VAL A 31 -1.17 4.47 7.84
C VAL A 31 0.10 5.20 8.28
N LYS A 32 0.26 5.47 9.58
CA LYS A 32 1.48 6.07 10.13
C LYS A 32 2.68 5.13 9.98
N GLU A 33 2.54 3.85 10.34
CA GLU A 33 3.57 2.84 10.17
C GLU A 33 4.06 2.77 8.71
N ALA A 34 3.15 2.85 7.74
CA ALA A 34 3.52 2.90 6.33
C ALA A 34 4.37 4.14 5.98
N GLY A 35 4.06 5.28 6.57
CA GLY A 35 4.86 6.50 6.44
C GLY A 35 6.26 6.36 7.03
N GLU A 36 6.38 5.72 8.18
CA GLU A 36 7.66 5.45 8.83
C GLU A 36 8.51 4.47 8.03
N VAL A 37 7.93 3.36 7.59
CA VAL A 37 8.61 2.36 6.74
C VAL A 37 9.14 3.01 5.46
N LEU A 38 8.31 3.80 4.76
CA LEU A 38 8.76 4.46 3.54
C LEU A 38 9.87 5.48 3.82
N LYS A 39 9.77 6.27 4.90
CA LYS A 39 10.81 7.21 5.32
C LYS A 39 12.13 6.50 5.60
N GLU A 40 12.10 5.37 6.28
CA GLU A 40 13.30 4.61 6.60
C GLU A 40 13.93 4.02 5.33
N ILE A 41 13.13 3.48 4.40
CA ILE A 41 13.61 2.94 3.13
C ILE A 41 14.26 4.04 2.28
N LEU A 42 13.60 5.19 2.11
CA LEU A 42 14.11 6.31 1.30
C LEU A 42 15.29 7.07 1.96
N ASN A 43 15.76 6.65 3.12
CA ASN A 43 16.97 7.14 3.77
C ASN A 43 18.14 6.14 3.71
N ILE A 44 17.96 4.97 3.10
CA ILE A 44 19.03 4.00 2.87
C ILE A 44 19.90 4.51 1.71
N PRO A 45 21.25 4.41 1.76
CA PRO A 45 22.14 4.91 0.70
C PRO A 45 21.90 4.32 -0.70
N ASP A 46 21.49 3.04 -0.75
CA ASP A 46 21.14 2.30 -1.97
C ASP A 46 19.66 1.93 -1.94
N ASP A 47 18.80 2.93 -1.83
CA ASP A 47 17.35 2.80 -1.77
C ASP A 47 16.72 2.56 -3.16
N ILE A 48 15.43 2.85 -3.24
CA ILE A 48 14.67 2.86 -4.49
C ILE A 48 15.27 3.93 -5.43
N PRO A 49 15.64 3.58 -6.68
CA PRO A 49 16.15 4.56 -7.63
C PRO A 49 15.18 5.73 -7.81
N GLN A 50 15.70 6.96 -7.71
CA GLN A 50 14.89 8.17 -7.74
C GLN A 50 14.08 8.31 -9.05
N ASP A 51 14.65 7.91 -10.17
CA ASP A 51 13.98 7.94 -11.47
C ASP A 51 12.78 6.98 -11.53
N LEU A 52 12.81 5.84 -10.85
CA LEU A 52 11.69 4.92 -10.76
C LEU A 52 10.60 5.46 -9.82
N LEU A 53 11.00 6.07 -8.70
CA LEU A 53 10.04 6.71 -7.80
C LEU A 53 9.34 7.90 -8.50
N ASP A 54 10.07 8.67 -9.30
CA ASP A 54 9.53 9.80 -10.06
C ASP A 54 8.58 9.36 -11.19
N LYS A 55 8.76 8.15 -11.72
CA LYS A 55 7.89 7.56 -12.74
C LYS A 55 6.70 6.79 -12.17
N ALA A 56 6.68 6.53 -10.87
CA ALA A 56 5.59 5.77 -10.25
C ALA A 56 4.27 6.56 -10.23
N GLU A 57 3.21 5.91 -10.69
CA GLU A 57 1.83 6.38 -10.61
C GLU A 57 1.27 6.24 -9.19
N CYS A 58 1.58 5.09 -8.57
CA CYS A 58 1.21 4.78 -7.19
C CYS A 58 2.37 4.12 -6.45
N VAL A 59 2.35 4.28 -5.13
CA VAL A 59 3.24 3.58 -4.19
C VAL A 59 2.38 2.79 -3.22
N VAL A 60 2.68 1.49 -3.06
CA VAL A 60 2.07 0.63 -2.04
C VAL A 60 3.10 0.37 -0.97
N VAL A 61 2.75 0.59 0.28
CA VAL A 61 3.61 0.29 1.45
C VAL A 61 2.89 -0.69 2.35
N LEU A 62 3.54 -1.82 2.61
CA LEU A 62 2.99 -2.93 3.41
C LEU A 62 3.95 -3.20 4.58
N PRO A 63 3.74 -2.57 5.74
CA PRO A 63 4.54 -2.81 6.93
C PRO A 63 4.37 -4.23 7.46
N SER A 64 5.45 -4.81 7.95
CA SER A 64 5.45 -6.03 8.78
C SER A 64 4.62 -7.18 8.22
N VAL A 65 4.72 -7.44 6.91
CA VAL A 65 4.09 -8.60 6.28
C VAL A 65 4.63 -9.87 6.92
N LYS A 66 3.73 -10.64 7.51
CA LYS A 66 4.06 -11.89 8.23
C LYS A 66 4.11 -13.04 7.25
N LYS A 67 5.19 -13.83 7.32
CA LYS A 67 5.34 -15.10 6.61
C LYS A 67 5.39 -16.20 7.64
N GLY A 68 4.56 -17.21 7.46
CA GLY A 68 4.56 -18.41 8.30
C GLY A 68 4.51 -19.66 7.43
N ALA A 69 5.27 -20.69 7.76
CA ALA A 69 5.27 -21.96 7.05
C ALA A 69 5.32 -23.14 8.02
N PHE A 70 4.43 -24.09 7.81
CA PHE A 70 4.44 -25.44 8.38
C PHE A 70 4.08 -26.40 7.25
N GLY A 71 5.08 -26.72 6.39
CA GLY A 71 4.87 -27.53 5.18
C GLY A 71 4.30 -26.73 3.99
N ILE A 72 3.18 -26.07 4.17
CA ILE A 72 2.62 -25.05 3.25
C ILE A 72 2.71 -23.73 3.97
N GLY A 73 3.33 -22.73 3.34
CA GLY A 73 3.51 -21.40 3.90
C GLY A 73 2.52 -20.40 3.34
N GLY A 74 2.13 -19.43 4.16
CA GLY A 74 1.36 -18.28 3.75
C GLY A 74 2.06 -16.97 4.10
N SER A 75 1.80 -15.94 3.34
CA SER A 75 2.15 -14.56 3.68
C SER A 75 0.88 -13.73 3.76
N TYR A 76 0.81 -12.89 4.78
CA TYR A 76 -0.28 -11.94 4.96
C TYR A 76 0.25 -10.63 5.51
N GLY A 77 -0.16 -9.55 4.90
CA GLY A 77 0.14 -8.20 5.38
C GLY A 77 -0.90 -7.20 4.94
N ARG A 78 -0.96 -6.09 5.65
CA ARG A 78 -1.86 -4.98 5.36
C ARG A 78 -1.05 -3.69 5.28
N GLY A 79 -1.49 -2.77 4.46
CA GLY A 79 -0.81 -1.49 4.30
C GLY A 79 -1.65 -0.53 3.50
N VAL A 80 -1.00 0.38 2.80
CA VAL A 80 -1.65 1.48 2.08
C VAL A 80 -1.16 1.58 0.65
N MET A 81 -2.04 2.05 -0.23
CA MET A 81 -1.70 2.50 -1.57
C MET A 81 -2.00 4.00 -1.68
N VAL A 82 -1.03 4.77 -2.11
CA VAL A 82 -1.16 6.20 -2.43
C VAL A 82 -0.85 6.38 -3.91
N CYS A 83 -1.71 7.10 -4.62
CA CYS A 83 -1.49 7.42 -6.03
C CYS A 83 -1.44 8.93 -6.24
N ARG A 84 -0.84 9.33 -7.33
CA ARG A 84 -0.92 10.72 -7.80
C ARG A 84 -2.32 11.04 -8.28
N ASN A 85 -2.75 12.25 -8.03
CA ASN A 85 -4.03 12.79 -8.49
C ASN A 85 -3.96 13.22 -9.97
N GLY A 86 -5.07 13.69 -10.49
CA GLY A 86 -5.19 14.19 -11.85
C GLY A 86 -5.44 13.10 -12.89
N GLN A 87 -5.80 13.49 -14.08
CA GLN A 87 -6.15 12.57 -15.19
C GLN A 87 -4.87 11.83 -15.55
N HIS A 88 -4.12 11.39 -15.76
CA HIS A 88 -2.91 10.64 -16.08
C HIS A 88 -1.88 10.63 -14.94
N TYR A 89 -2.34 10.68 -13.69
CA TYR A 89 -1.45 10.66 -12.51
C TYR A 89 -0.40 11.78 -12.48
N THR A 90 -0.68 12.93 -13.09
CA THR A 90 0.27 14.06 -13.21
C THR A 90 0.23 15.03 -12.03
N GLY A 91 -0.73 14.86 -11.12
CA GLY A 91 -0.89 15.73 -9.96
C GLY A 91 -0.06 15.31 -8.74
N LYS A 92 -0.33 15.99 -7.62
CA LYS A 92 0.26 15.65 -6.32
C LYS A 92 -0.25 14.31 -5.80
N TRP A 93 0.47 13.74 -4.83
CA TRP A 93 0.06 12.53 -4.14
C TRP A 93 -1.25 12.75 -3.36
N GLY A 94 -2.14 11.76 -3.43
CA GLY A 94 -3.51 11.85 -2.93
C GLY A 94 -3.75 11.11 -1.62
N ALA A 95 -5.05 10.95 -1.30
CA ALA A 95 -5.49 10.21 -0.14
C ALA A 95 -5.17 8.69 -0.25
N PRO A 96 -4.70 8.03 0.82
CA PRO A 96 -4.39 6.61 0.81
C PRO A 96 -5.63 5.73 0.83
N ALA A 97 -5.59 4.62 0.10
CA ALA A 97 -6.52 3.51 0.29
C ALA A 97 -5.80 2.33 0.96
N LEU A 98 -6.52 1.63 1.83
CA LEU A 98 -5.99 0.47 2.55
C LEU A 98 -6.07 -0.80 1.69
N TYR A 99 -5.00 -1.58 1.74
CA TYR A 99 -4.79 -2.80 0.95
C TYR A 99 -4.31 -3.95 1.82
N ALA A 100 -4.56 -5.17 1.35
CA ALA A 100 -4.02 -6.40 1.92
C ALA A 100 -3.26 -7.18 0.85
N LEU A 101 -2.10 -7.73 1.24
CA LEU A 101 -1.31 -8.67 0.46
C LEU A 101 -1.52 -10.07 1.04
N GLU A 102 -1.85 -11.01 0.19
CA GLU A 102 -2.03 -12.42 0.52
C GLU A 102 -1.17 -13.25 -0.42
N GLY A 103 -0.38 -14.17 0.10
CA GLY A 103 0.47 -15.04 -0.71
C GLY A 103 0.50 -16.45 -0.18
N ILE A 104 0.69 -17.42 -1.08
CA ILE A 104 0.98 -18.80 -0.76
C ILE A 104 2.45 -19.02 -1.08
N SER A 105 3.25 -19.43 -0.12
CA SER A 105 4.63 -19.83 -0.32
C SER A 105 4.77 -21.31 -0.06
N ILE A 106 5.35 -22.05 -1.02
CA ILE A 106 5.74 -23.43 -0.84
C ILE A 106 7.23 -23.43 -0.47
N GLY A 107 7.57 -23.83 0.75
CA GLY A 107 8.97 -23.91 1.16
C GLY A 107 9.15 -24.23 2.63
N PHE A 108 10.21 -24.96 2.93
CA PHE A 108 10.65 -25.28 4.27
C PHE A 108 11.32 -24.06 4.93
N GLN A 109 10.54 -23.18 5.54
CA GLN A 109 11.06 -22.16 6.45
C GLN A 109 10.36 -22.29 7.79
N LEU A 110 11.08 -22.79 8.78
CA LEU A 110 10.65 -22.77 10.18
C LEU A 110 10.90 -21.37 10.73
N GLY A 111 9.83 -20.65 11.06
CA GLY A 111 9.91 -19.36 11.74
C GLY A 111 8.99 -18.29 11.14
N GLY A 112 8.48 -17.42 12.01
CA GLY A 112 7.75 -16.22 11.61
C GLY A 112 8.71 -15.09 11.26
N GLN A 113 8.69 -14.59 10.04
CA GLN A 113 9.42 -13.39 9.63
C GLN A 113 8.42 -12.25 9.36
N ALA A 114 8.76 -11.06 9.85
CA ALA A 114 8.11 -9.83 9.46
C ALA A 114 8.99 -9.09 8.45
N THR A 115 8.43 -8.71 7.31
CA THR A 115 9.15 -8.05 6.22
C THR A 115 8.30 -6.88 5.73
N ASP A 116 8.91 -5.72 5.58
CA ASP A 116 8.27 -4.57 4.96
C ASP A 116 8.40 -4.68 3.44
N PHE A 117 7.33 -4.33 2.72
CA PHE A 117 7.36 -4.26 1.27
C PHE A 117 6.96 -2.87 0.78
N VAL A 118 7.63 -2.43 -0.28
CA VAL A 118 7.25 -1.27 -1.08
C VAL A 118 7.08 -1.71 -2.52
N LEU A 119 5.93 -1.37 -3.12
CA LEU A 119 5.67 -1.64 -4.53
C LEU A 119 5.48 -0.31 -5.25
N LEU A 120 6.17 -0.14 -6.36
CA LEU A 120 5.96 0.97 -7.29
C LEU A 120 5.06 0.49 -8.42
N VAL A 121 3.98 1.18 -8.67
CA VAL A 121 3.09 0.94 -9.80
C VAL A 121 3.51 1.89 -10.91
N MET A 122 4.05 1.33 -11.99
CA MET A 122 4.84 2.07 -12.99
C MET A 122 4.03 2.63 -14.15
N ASN A 123 2.76 2.23 -14.29
CA ASN A 123 1.91 2.69 -15.38
C ASN A 123 0.42 2.70 -15.02
N PRO A 124 -0.43 3.42 -15.79
CA PRO A 124 -1.86 3.53 -15.53
C PRO A 124 -2.62 2.20 -15.60
N LYS A 125 -2.12 1.23 -16.38
CA LYS A 125 -2.74 -0.09 -16.50
C LYS A 125 -2.64 -0.85 -15.18
N GLY A 126 -1.44 -0.94 -14.59
CA GLY A 126 -1.21 -1.53 -13.27
C GLY A 126 -2.02 -0.82 -12.18
N ALA A 127 -2.05 0.52 -12.20
CA ALA A 127 -2.85 1.30 -11.25
C ALA A 127 -4.35 1.00 -11.38
N THR A 128 -4.88 0.93 -12.60
CA THR A 128 -6.29 0.64 -12.86
C THR A 128 -6.66 -0.78 -12.41
N SER A 129 -5.81 -1.76 -12.67
CA SER A 129 -6.01 -3.14 -12.22
C SER A 129 -6.15 -3.20 -10.69
N LEU A 130 -5.26 -2.53 -9.95
CA LEU A 130 -5.30 -2.48 -8.48
C LEU A 130 -6.53 -1.75 -7.93
N LEU A 131 -7.06 -0.75 -8.65
CA LEU A 131 -8.22 0.02 -8.22
C LEU A 131 -9.56 -0.72 -8.43
N THR A 132 -9.61 -1.69 -9.34
CA THR A 132 -10.88 -2.32 -9.75
C THR A 132 -11.14 -3.63 -9.05
N SER A 133 -10.10 -4.40 -8.73
CA SER A 133 -10.29 -5.74 -8.18
C SER A 133 -9.09 -6.21 -7.36
N LYS A 134 -9.16 -7.45 -6.97
CA LYS A 134 -8.07 -8.26 -6.46
C LYS A 134 -7.16 -8.64 -7.64
N VAL A 135 -5.87 -8.39 -7.49
CA VAL A 135 -4.86 -8.59 -8.54
C VAL A 135 -3.86 -9.65 -8.09
N LYS A 136 -3.69 -10.68 -8.88
CA LYS A 136 -2.63 -11.68 -8.72
C LYS A 136 -1.38 -11.18 -9.44
N LEU A 137 -0.35 -10.87 -8.66
CA LEU A 137 0.91 -10.35 -9.16
C LEU A 137 1.62 -11.42 -10.01
N GLY A 138 2.12 -11.00 -11.15
CA GLY A 138 2.73 -11.88 -12.16
C GLY A 138 1.73 -12.54 -13.13
N ALA A 139 0.42 -12.50 -12.84
CA ALA A 139 -0.61 -13.05 -13.71
C ALA A 139 -1.56 -11.97 -14.25
N ASP A 140 -2.19 -11.20 -13.34
CA ASP A 140 -3.16 -10.14 -13.72
C ASP A 140 -2.46 -8.80 -13.98
N ALA A 141 -1.32 -8.58 -13.31
CA ALA A 141 -0.42 -7.46 -13.56
C ALA A 141 1.02 -7.98 -13.53
N SER A 142 1.83 -7.58 -14.52
CA SER A 142 3.24 -7.96 -14.55
C SER A 142 3.97 -7.37 -13.35
N ALA A 143 4.73 -8.21 -12.64
CA ALA A 143 5.46 -7.81 -11.45
C ALA A 143 6.90 -8.31 -11.54
N ALA A 144 7.84 -7.47 -11.13
CA ALA A 144 9.25 -7.81 -11.09
C ALA A 144 9.93 -7.32 -9.81
N ALA A 145 11.08 -7.91 -9.49
CA ALA A 145 11.97 -7.39 -8.48
C ALA A 145 12.54 -6.03 -8.93
N GLY A 146 12.39 -4.99 -8.12
CA GLY A 146 12.91 -3.68 -8.44
C GLY A 146 14.44 -3.64 -8.39
N PRO A 147 15.13 -2.92 -9.27
CA PRO A 147 16.55 -2.67 -9.15
C PRO A 147 16.82 -1.75 -7.96
N LYS A 148 18.00 -1.85 -7.35
CA LYS A 148 18.42 -0.98 -6.26
C LYS A 148 19.64 -0.14 -6.64
N GLY A 149 19.86 0.96 -5.93
CA GLY A 149 20.96 1.85 -6.17
C GLY A 149 20.53 3.14 -6.89
N ARG A 150 21.49 4.00 -7.21
CA ARG A 150 21.21 5.37 -7.66
C ARG A 150 20.61 5.47 -9.05
N THR A 151 20.79 4.48 -9.89
CA THR A 151 20.31 4.45 -11.27
C THR A 151 19.74 3.08 -11.65
N ALA A 152 18.75 3.09 -12.53
CA ALA A 152 18.19 1.86 -13.12
C ALA A 152 19.03 1.35 -14.31
N GLU A 153 20.24 1.84 -14.52
CA GLU A 153 21.08 1.59 -15.71
C GLU A 153 21.47 0.13 -15.96
N GLY A 154 21.16 -0.76 -15.05
CA GLY A 154 21.37 -2.21 -15.22
C GLY A 154 20.08 -3.02 -15.25
N ALA A 155 18.93 -2.34 -15.35
CA ALA A 155 17.65 -3.03 -15.36
C ALA A 155 17.45 -3.79 -16.69
N THR A 156 17.02 -5.05 -16.59
CA THR A 156 16.65 -5.84 -17.77
C THR A 156 15.35 -5.31 -18.38
N ASP A 157 15.08 -5.66 -19.63
CA ASP A 157 13.82 -5.30 -20.33
C ASP A 157 12.57 -5.72 -19.53
N ILE A 158 12.65 -6.82 -18.79
CA ILE A 158 11.56 -7.30 -17.92
C ILE A 158 11.24 -6.29 -16.82
N VAL A 159 12.28 -5.73 -16.19
CA VAL A 159 12.09 -4.73 -15.13
C VAL A 159 11.55 -3.42 -15.70
N MET A 160 12.06 -3.01 -16.85
CA MET A 160 11.63 -1.77 -17.49
C MET A 160 10.19 -1.81 -18.00
N ASN A 161 9.67 -3.02 -18.32
CA ASN A 161 8.31 -3.23 -18.82
C ASN A 161 7.33 -3.74 -17.73
N ALA A 162 7.80 -3.94 -16.49
CA ALA A 162 6.93 -4.39 -15.42
C ALA A 162 5.92 -3.30 -15.02
N GLU A 163 4.66 -3.71 -14.81
CA GLU A 163 3.62 -2.82 -14.28
C GLU A 163 3.83 -2.51 -12.79
N ILE A 164 4.46 -3.44 -12.08
CA ILE A 164 4.72 -3.32 -10.64
C ILE A 164 6.16 -3.75 -10.34
N LEU A 165 6.93 -2.87 -9.68
CA LEU A 165 8.25 -3.17 -9.15
C LEU A 165 8.16 -3.36 -7.64
N SER A 166 8.74 -4.42 -7.11
CA SER A 166 8.62 -4.79 -5.70
C SER A 166 9.96 -4.78 -4.99
N TYR A 167 9.95 -4.23 -3.79
CA TYR A 167 11.09 -4.14 -2.88
C TYR A 167 10.73 -4.69 -1.51
N SER A 168 11.71 -5.23 -0.80
CA SER A 168 11.56 -5.66 0.58
C SER A 168 12.65 -5.09 1.47
N ARG A 169 12.29 -4.88 2.74
CA ARG A 169 13.23 -4.59 3.82
C ARG A 169 13.02 -5.56 4.96
N ASN A 170 14.08 -6.24 5.35
CA ASN A 170 14.07 -7.16 6.49
C ASN A 170 15.38 -7.02 7.28
N LYS A 171 15.29 -6.75 8.59
CA LYS A 171 16.46 -6.61 9.50
C LYS A 171 17.55 -5.67 8.96
N GLY A 172 17.14 -4.54 8.36
CA GLY A 172 18.08 -3.55 7.80
C GLY A 172 18.61 -3.87 6.40
N LEU A 173 18.32 -5.05 5.85
CA LEU A 173 18.65 -5.39 4.47
C LEU A 173 17.52 -4.96 3.53
N PHE A 174 17.88 -4.21 2.50
CA PHE A 174 16.98 -3.76 1.44
C PHE A 174 17.32 -4.44 0.12
N ALA A 175 16.32 -4.96 -0.59
CA ALA A 175 16.49 -5.62 -1.88
C ALA A 175 15.20 -5.57 -2.71
N GLY A 176 15.36 -5.59 -4.04
CA GLY A 176 14.28 -5.96 -4.94
C GLY A 176 13.90 -7.42 -4.75
N VAL A 177 12.59 -7.72 -4.77
CA VAL A 177 12.09 -9.09 -4.57
C VAL A 177 10.91 -9.35 -5.50
N SER A 178 10.75 -10.59 -5.97
CA SER A 178 9.54 -10.98 -6.68
C SER A 178 8.43 -11.33 -5.69
N LEU A 179 7.25 -10.76 -5.94
CA LEU A 179 5.99 -11.08 -5.25
C LEU A 179 5.03 -11.86 -6.15
N GLU A 180 5.53 -12.45 -7.23
CA GLU A 180 4.72 -13.26 -8.13
C GLU A 180 3.94 -14.35 -7.39
N GLY A 181 2.70 -14.57 -7.80
CA GLY A 181 1.79 -15.49 -7.16
C GLY A 181 1.07 -14.94 -5.93
N SER A 182 1.54 -13.82 -5.36
CA SER A 182 0.83 -13.11 -4.30
C SER A 182 -0.36 -12.32 -4.87
N THR A 183 -1.35 -12.10 -4.03
CA THR A 183 -2.55 -11.34 -4.37
C THR A 183 -2.59 -10.05 -3.58
N LEU A 184 -2.75 -8.94 -4.27
CA LEU A 184 -2.97 -7.61 -3.68
C LEU A 184 -4.43 -7.22 -3.91
N ARG A 185 -5.12 -6.83 -2.84
CA ARG A 185 -6.53 -6.42 -2.90
C ARG A 185 -6.83 -5.22 -2.01
N SER A 186 -7.80 -4.42 -2.42
CA SER A 186 -8.33 -3.36 -1.57
C SER A 186 -8.98 -3.96 -0.31
N ASP A 187 -8.73 -3.35 0.84
CA ASP A 187 -9.35 -3.71 2.12
C ASP A 187 -10.53 -2.79 2.40
N GLY A 188 -11.70 -3.16 1.86
CA GLY A 188 -12.91 -2.33 1.95
C GLY A 188 -13.37 -2.06 3.37
N SER A 189 -13.23 -3.03 4.29
CA SER A 189 -13.59 -2.85 5.70
C SER A 189 -12.65 -1.89 6.42
N ALA A 190 -11.35 -1.96 6.15
CA ALA A 190 -10.38 -1.05 6.68
C ALA A 190 -10.55 0.37 6.12
N ASN A 191 -10.86 0.50 4.84
CA ASN A 191 -11.20 1.79 4.21
C ASN A 191 -12.44 2.42 4.86
N GLU A 192 -13.50 1.62 5.13
CA GLU A 192 -14.70 2.10 5.82
C GLU A 192 -14.38 2.62 7.22
N LYS A 193 -13.54 1.89 7.99
CA LYS A 193 -13.10 2.31 9.33
C LYS A 193 -12.25 3.58 9.31
N LEU A 194 -11.32 3.70 8.35
CA LEU A 194 -10.45 4.88 8.22
C LEU A 194 -11.24 6.14 7.84
N TYR A 195 -12.20 6.03 6.93
CA TYR A 195 -12.95 7.17 6.38
C TYR A 195 -14.33 7.39 7.00
N GLY A 196 -14.78 6.51 7.91
CA GLY A 196 -16.09 6.59 8.56
C GLY A 196 -17.27 6.33 7.61
N ARG A 197 -16.99 5.88 6.38
CA ARG A 197 -18.01 5.56 5.37
C ARG A 197 -17.51 4.54 4.36
N ARG A 198 -18.42 3.78 3.78
CA ARG A 198 -18.08 2.77 2.77
C ARG A 198 -17.68 3.43 1.45
N LEU A 199 -16.42 3.22 1.07
CA LEU A 199 -15.82 3.73 -0.16
C LEU A 199 -14.96 2.65 -0.80
N THR A 200 -15.01 2.57 -2.11
CA THR A 200 -14.07 1.76 -2.90
C THR A 200 -12.70 2.44 -2.97
N ALA A 201 -11.64 1.67 -3.21
CA ALA A 201 -10.30 2.25 -3.44
C ALA A 201 -10.31 3.25 -4.60
N LYS A 202 -11.09 2.98 -5.65
CA LYS A 202 -11.25 3.89 -6.79
C LYS A 202 -11.89 5.22 -6.38
N GLU A 203 -12.90 5.21 -5.53
CA GLU A 203 -13.54 6.43 -5.03
C GLU A 203 -12.64 7.25 -4.12
N ILE A 204 -11.80 6.58 -3.30
CA ILE A 204 -10.81 7.23 -2.45
C ILE A 204 -9.73 7.90 -3.31
N ILE A 205 -9.11 7.15 -4.19
CA ILE A 205 -7.91 7.57 -4.92
C ILE A 205 -8.25 8.46 -6.12
N ARG A 206 -9.31 8.14 -6.87
CA ARG A 206 -9.66 8.84 -8.13
C ARG A 206 -10.88 9.73 -8.01
N GLY A 207 -11.68 9.52 -6.97
CA GLY A 207 -12.97 10.22 -6.82
C GLY A 207 -12.87 11.63 -6.26
N GLY A 208 -11.75 12.03 -5.66
CA GLY A 208 -11.60 13.33 -5.01
C GLY A 208 -12.58 13.58 -3.86
N LYS A 209 -13.22 12.52 -3.36
CA LYS A 209 -14.32 12.59 -2.38
C LYS A 209 -13.86 12.63 -0.93
N VAL A 210 -12.58 12.41 -0.69
CA VAL A 210 -11.99 12.37 0.65
C VAL A 210 -10.72 13.21 0.71
N GLY A 211 -10.49 13.86 1.85
CA GLY A 211 -9.23 14.52 2.16
C GLY A 211 -8.17 13.52 2.62
N ILE A 212 -6.93 13.98 2.69
CA ILE A 212 -5.83 13.22 3.26
C ILE A 212 -6.00 13.17 4.77
N PRO A 213 -6.15 11.97 5.39
CA PRO A 213 -6.26 11.85 6.84
C PRO A 213 -5.01 12.38 7.55
N GLY A 214 -5.16 12.88 8.79
CA GLY A 214 -4.03 13.35 9.60
C GLY A 214 -2.93 12.29 9.76
N SER A 215 -3.30 11.02 9.89
CA SER A 215 -2.39 9.88 9.96
C SER A 215 -1.56 9.66 8.68
N ALA A 216 -2.02 10.15 7.52
CA ALA A 216 -1.33 10.01 6.23
C ALA A 216 -0.44 11.22 5.88
N GLN A 217 -0.46 12.30 6.65
CA GLN A 217 0.28 13.52 6.33
C GLN A 217 1.78 13.28 6.15
N GLN A 218 2.39 12.47 7.03
CA GLN A 218 3.81 12.13 6.93
C GLN A 218 4.12 11.39 5.62
N LEU A 219 3.33 10.37 5.29
CA LEU A 219 3.49 9.56 4.08
C LEU A 219 3.37 10.41 2.81
N VAL A 220 2.29 11.18 2.71
CA VAL A 220 2.01 12.01 1.53
C VAL A 220 3.01 13.14 1.40
N SER A 221 3.35 13.85 2.48
CA SER A 221 4.35 14.92 2.46
C SER A 221 5.75 14.41 2.10
N LEU A 222 6.09 13.18 2.53
CA LEU A 222 7.35 12.54 2.15
C LEU A 222 7.39 12.26 0.64
N LEU A 223 6.31 11.71 0.09
CA LEU A 223 6.18 11.45 -1.34
C LEU A 223 6.20 12.76 -2.16
N ASP A 224 5.46 13.78 -1.73
CA ASP A 224 5.46 15.10 -2.38
C ASP A 224 6.85 15.76 -2.36
N LYS A 225 7.61 15.57 -1.28
CA LYS A 225 8.99 16.09 -1.17
C LYS A 225 9.99 15.31 -2.01
N LYS A 226 9.90 13.98 -2.00
CA LYS A 226 10.88 13.10 -2.67
C LYS A 226 10.59 12.95 -4.16
N SER A 227 9.33 13.01 -4.57
CA SER A 227 8.90 12.83 -5.96
C SER A 227 7.71 13.76 -6.26
N PRO A 228 7.97 15.08 -6.40
CA PRO A 228 6.93 16.10 -6.55
C PRO A 228 6.22 16.05 -7.91
N THR A 229 6.89 15.54 -8.93
CA THR A 229 6.41 15.54 -10.33
C THR A 229 6.46 14.14 -10.89
N ASN A 230 5.41 13.74 -11.62
CA ASN A 230 5.43 12.48 -12.38
C ASN A 230 6.33 12.66 -13.62
N LYS A 231 7.29 11.74 -13.80
CA LYS A 231 8.20 11.69 -14.94
C LYS A 231 8.01 10.43 -15.79
N SER A 232 6.83 9.76 -15.68
CA SER A 232 6.50 8.62 -16.52
C SER A 232 6.50 9.03 -18.01
N ASP A 233 6.82 8.10 -18.89
CA ASP A 233 6.79 8.35 -20.34
C ASP A 233 5.35 8.74 -20.74
N PRO A 234 5.16 9.88 -21.46
CA PRO A 234 3.85 10.28 -21.97
C PRO A 234 3.15 9.20 -22.82
N LYS A 235 3.90 8.30 -23.46
CA LYS A 235 3.35 7.17 -24.20
C LYS A 235 2.75 6.09 -23.31
N SER A 236 3.21 5.95 -22.08
CA SER A 236 2.63 5.04 -21.09
C SER A 236 1.36 5.59 -20.43
N LEU A 237 1.08 6.88 -20.67
CA LEU A 237 -0.07 7.61 -20.14
C LEU A 237 -1.28 7.60 -21.11
N GLN A 238 -1.13 6.99 -22.29
CA GLN A 238 -2.19 6.79 -23.29
C GLN A 238 -2.82 5.42 -23.13
#